data_4b5f368da612568d166ac26edd95a510
#
_entry.id   4b5f368da612568d166ac26edd95a510
#
_cell.length_a   1.000
_cell.length_b   1.000
_cell.length_c   1.000
_cell.angle_alpha   90.00
_cell.angle_beta   90.00
_cell.angle_gamma   90.00
#
_symmetry.space_group_name_H-M   'P 1'
#
loop_
_entity.id
_entity.type
_entity.pdbx_description
1 polymer ?
#
loop_
_entity_poly.entity_id
_entity_poly.type
_entity_poly.pdbx_seq_one_letter_code
_entity_poly.pdbx_strand_id
1 'polypeptide(L)'
;MAEEIDPELGQPHNDLGIDEAIPWLHGALYVPAGLLQKANEAPLAGVLTHDLAHDDPGHVANAPGAGLNTDLVIVDQITSGDKTGPTTSAFGPIGVVDSAADSGRPLKFRVNSAFQRELRRRVDEYFRSTGRRQRDCWQMYLKTAVILAGLVVSYLLLVFAAHAWWQGVPLAILLGFAAAGIGFNVQHDGGHHAYSDSPWVNKLMAMMLDLMGGSSYFWRWKHGVFHHTYVNVTGHDADINLGLLARVTPYQTRLAFHRWQHLYVWPFYGLLAVKWQFVDDLRRFMTGRIGSHRVRRPTGWDLVVLVAGKATFFVWAFGVPVLFHSVQAVLGYYAIAAVVLGATLSVVFQVAHCVEQAAFPLPFAGTGRIDQAWAIHQAETTVDFARPSRLAAWLLGGLNFQIEHHLFPRISHVNYPAISKVVEQTCRDFGVPYTEHRSFWEGLTSHFRWLRRMGMPNTMTES
;
A
#
# COMPACT_ATOMS: atom_id res chain seq x y z
N MET A 1 -10.47 2.62 -33.53
CA MET A 1 -11.75 3.04 -32.94
C MET A 1 -11.42 3.69 -31.61
N ALA A 2 -11.45 5.01 -31.56
CA ALA A 2 -11.30 5.78 -30.35
C ALA A 2 -12.64 5.73 -29.61
N GLU A 3 -12.71 5.00 -28.52
CA GLU A 3 -13.87 5.03 -27.65
C GLU A 3 -13.90 6.35 -26.89
N GLU A 4 -15.00 7.05 -27.03
CA GLU A 4 -15.40 8.28 -26.40
C GLU A 4 -15.29 8.12 -24.86
N ILE A 5 -14.43 8.91 -24.23
CA ILE A 5 -14.24 8.91 -22.77
C ILE A 5 -15.40 9.68 -22.17
N ASP A 6 -16.22 9.01 -21.36
CA ASP A 6 -17.32 9.61 -20.60
C ASP A 6 -16.79 10.73 -19.69
N PRO A 7 -17.18 11.98 -19.91
CA PRO A 7 -16.69 13.13 -19.13
C PRO A 7 -17.10 13.09 -17.66
N GLU A 8 -18.09 12.29 -17.25
CA GLU A 8 -18.48 12.12 -15.84
C GLU A 8 -17.55 11.18 -15.06
N LEU A 9 -16.72 10.38 -15.75
CA LEU A 9 -15.76 9.49 -15.12
C LEU A 9 -14.41 10.18 -14.89
N GLY A 10 -14.38 11.51 -14.91
CA GLY A 10 -13.31 12.43 -14.66
C GLY A 10 -11.93 11.78 -14.63
N GLN A 11 -11.01 12.20 -15.42
CA GLN A 11 -9.67 11.64 -15.45
C GLN A 11 -9.05 11.72 -14.04
N PRO A 12 -8.93 10.61 -13.29
CA PRO A 12 -8.59 10.72 -11.88
C PRO A 12 -7.14 11.03 -11.61
N HIS A 13 -6.28 11.05 -12.64
CA HIS A 13 -4.84 10.96 -12.41
C HIS A 13 -4.10 12.29 -12.34
N ASN A 14 -4.48 13.30 -13.12
CA ASN A 14 -3.80 14.60 -13.07
C ASN A 14 -4.27 15.48 -11.91
N ASP A 15 -5.52 15.28 -11.46
CA ASP A 15 -6.08 16.04 -10.34
C ASP A 15 -5.74 15.46 -8.96
N LEU A 16 -5.25 14.19 -8.90
CA LEU A 16 -4.93 13.54 -7.62
C LEU A 16 -3.58 13.97 -7.04
N GLY A 17 -2.75 14.70 -7.75
CA GLY A 17 -1.37 14.96 -7.36
C GLY A 17 -0.54 13.65 -7.25
N ILE A 18 -1.06 12.53 -7.80
CA ILE A 18 -0.41 11.23 -7.76
C ILE A 18 0.89 11.26 -8.55
N ASP A 19 0.94 12.01 -9.63
CA ASP A 19 2.14 12.16 -10.46
C ASP A 19 3.28 12.83 -9.69
N GLU A 20 2.98 13.76 -8.80
CA GLU A 20 3.96 14.40 -7.94
C GLU A 20 4.19 13.65 -6.63
N ALA A 21 3.16 13.01 -6.08
CA ALA A 21 3.27 12.23 -4.84
C ALA A 21 3.89 10.85 -5.05
N ILE A 22 3.63 10.23 -6.22
CA ILE A 22 4.13 8.89 -6.57
C ILE A 22 4.68 8.90 -8.00
N PRO A 23 5.80 9.56 -8.29
CA PRO A 23 6.41 9.55 -9.63
C PRO A 23 6.84 8.16 -10.13
N TRP A 24 6.66 7.14 -9.31
CA TRP A 24 7.02 5.75 -9.54
C TRP A 24 5.93 4.90 -10.19
N LEU A 25 4.69 5.38 -10.29
CA LEU A 25 3.57 4.64 -10.90
C LEU A 25 3.60 4.66 -12.45
N HIS A 26 4.47 5.48 -13.06
CA HIS A 26 4.52 5.71 -14.51
C HIS A 26 5.28 4.65 -15.32
N GLY A 27 5.42 3.43 -14.82
CA GLY A 27 6.08 2.34 -15.57
C GLY A 27 5.19 1.51 -16.50
N ALA A 28 3.90 1.80 -16.64
CA ALA A 28 3.01 1.08 -17.54
C ALA A 28 2.13 2.06 -18.32
N LEU A 29 2.54 2.37 -19.57
CA LEU A 29 1.75 2.99 -20.67
C LEU A 29 0.64 3.94 -20.19
N TYR A 30 1.01 5.00 -19.48
CA TYR A 30 0.14 6.13 -19.22
C TYR A 30 0.63 7.32 -20.05
N VAL A 31 -0.13 7.69 -21.07
CA VAL A 31 0.09 8.93 -21.81
C VAL A 31 -0.71 10.00 -21.10
N PRO A 32 -0.09 11.08 -20.56
CA PRO A 32 -0.81 12.19 -19.93
C PRO A 32 -1.84 12.78 -20.91
N ALA A 33 -3.03 13.11 -20.40
CA ALA A 33 -4.12 13.64 -21.22
C ALA A 33 -3.73 14.91 -22.01
N GLY A 34 -2.82 15.72 -21.48
CA GLY A 34 -2.28 16.89 -22.19
C GLY A 34 -1.44 16.56 -23.43
N LEU A 35 -0.85 15.37 -23.50
CA LEU A 35 -0.15 14.89 -24.70
C LEU A 35 -1.12 14.33 -25.75
N LEU A 36 -2.23 13.72 -25.32
CA LEU A 36 -3.32 13.28 -26.22
C LEU A 36 -4.07 14.47 -26.84
N GLN A 37 -4.23 15.56 -26.12
CA GLN A 37 -4.85 16.77 -26.64
C GLN A 37 -3.96 17.47 -27.66
N LYS A 38 -2.64 17.49 -27.47
CA LYS A 38 -1.67 17.97 -28.46
C LYS A 38 -1.50 17.05 -29.67
N ALA A 39 -1.70 15.75 -29.49
CA ALA A 39 -1.63 14.77 -30.58
C ALA A 39 -2.85 14.81 -31.52
N ASN A 40 -3.98 15.32 -31.06
CA ASN A 40 -5.16 15.54 -31.92
C ASN A 40 -5.04 16.81 -32.80
N GLU A 41 -4.07 17.69 -32.50
CA GLU A 41 -3.83 18.93 -33.26
C GLU A 41 -2.67 18.83 -34.27
N ALA A 42 -1.92 17.69 -34.32
CA ALA A 42 -0.84 17.45 -35.26
C ALA A 42 -0.81 16.00 -35.76
N PRO A 43 -0.41 15.73 -37.02
CA PRO A 43 -0.32 14.34 -37.52
C PRO A 43 0.74 13.56 -36.73
N LEU A 44 0.35 12.42 -36.20
CA LEU A 44 1.13 11.53 -35.31
C LEU A 44 2.51 11.08 -35.84
N ALA A 45 2.80 11.25 -37.12
CA ALA A 45 4.04 10.81 -37.75
C ALA A 45 5.26 11.71 -37.50
N GLY A 46 5.05 12.94 -37.02
CA GLY A 46 6.14 13.92 -36.84
C GLY A 46 6.69 13.99 -35.40
N VAL A 47 5.98 13.51 -34.41
CA VAL A 47 6.34 13.70 -33.00
C VAL A 47 7.20 12.57 -32.44
N LEU A 48 7.11 11.36 -32.99
CA LEU A 48 7.88 10.20 -32.52
C LEU A 48 9.31 10.09 -33.06
N THR A 49 9.67 10.90 -34.09
CA THR A 49 11.02 10.87 -34.68
C THR A 49 11.95 11.97 -34.19
N HIS A 50 11.46 12.95 -33.42
CA HIS A 50 12.27 14.09 -33.00
C HIS A 50 12.92 13.93 -31.61
N ASP A 51 12.41 13.06 -30.74
CA ASP A 51 12.94 12.87 -29.39
C ASP A 51 13.96 11.72 -29.26
N LEU A 52 14.30 11.03 -30.37
CA LEU A 52 15.29 9.93 -30.34
C LEU A 52 16.64 10.26 -31.00
N ALA A 53 16.87 11.49 -31.42
CA ALA A 53 18.11 11.86 -32.07
C ALA A 53 18.57 13.24 -31.68
N HIS A 54 19.07 13.46 -30.48
CA HIS A 54 20.02 14.53 -30.16
C HIS A 54 20.56 14.35 -28.71
N ASP A 55 21.56 13.51 -28.62
CA ASP A 55 22.70 13.72 -27.71
C ASP A 55 23.89 14.09 -28.59
N ASP A 56 24.15 15.37 -28.77
CA ASP A 56 25.46 15.89 -29.14
C ASP A 56 25.64 17.33 -28.59
N PRO A 57 26.72 17.59 -27.86
CA PRO A 57 26.92 18.88 -27.20
C PRO A 57 27.68 19.85 -28.09
N GLY A 58 27.09 20.99 -28.33
CA GLY A 58 27.83 22.14 -28.83
C GLY A 58 27.14 22.95 -29.91
N HIS A 59 26.50 24.06 -29.53
CA HIS A 59 26.73 25.37 -30.16
C HIS A 59 26.00 26.50 -29.41
N VAL A 60 26.80 27.44 -28.95
CA VAL A 60 26.36 28.74 -28.43
C VAL A 60 26.03 29.65 -29.60
N ALA A 61 24.86 30.29 -29.60
CA ALA A 61 24.66 31.55 -30.33
C ALA A 61 23.56 32.41 -29.70
N ASN A 62 23.90 33.64 -29.50
CA ASN A 62 23.22 34.78 -28.91
C ASN A 62 21.97 35.29 -29.66
N ALA A 63 21.01 35.83 -28.92
CA ALA A 63 20.52 37.21 -28.83
C ALA A 63 19.00 37.35 -28.92
N PRO A 64 18.32 38.52 -28.71
CA PRO A 64 18.18 39.26 -27.46
C PRO A 64 16.70 39.56 -27.09
N GLY A 65 16.49 39.82 -25.80
CA GLY A 65 15.63 40.90 -25.26
C GLY A 65 14.15 41.03 -25.59
N ALA A 66 13.30 40.87 -24.59
CA ALA A 66 12.20 41.80 -24.28
C ALA A 66 11.77 41.57 -22.83
N GLY A 67 11.89 42.63 -22.03
CA GLY A 67 11.50 42.60 -20.63
C GLY A 67 10.01 42.78 -20.43
N LEU A 68 9.54 42.31 -19.31
CA LEU A 68 8.36 42.84 -18.63
C LEU A 68 8.55 42.67 -17.11
N ASN A 69 8.65 43.84 -16.52
CA ASN A 69 8.66 44.14 -15.10
C ASN A 69 7.31 43.73 -14.47
N THR A 70 7.32 43.05 -13.35
CA THR A 70 6.25 43.21 -12.33
C THR A 70 6.87 43.03 -10.96
N ASP A 71 6.88 44.13 -10.23
CA ASP A 71 7.30 44.27 -8.86
C ASP A 71 6.50 43.38 -7.91
N LEU A 72 7.19 42.62 -7.10
CA LEU A 72 6.61 41.96 -5.93
C LEU A 72 7.16 42.65 -4.68
N VAL A 73 6.26 43.34 -3.99
CA VAL A 73 6.52 44.03 -2.72
C VAL A 73 6.72 42.99 -1.63
N ILE A 74 7.92 42.99 -1.07
CA ILE A 74 8.24 42.28 0.18
C ILE A 74 7.89 43.22 1.33
N VAL A 75 6.99 42.80 2.21
CA VAL A 75 6.78 43.45 3.50
C VAL A 75 7.43 42.61 4.59
N ASP A 76 8.60 43.05 5.02
CA ASP A 76 9.21 42.63 6.28
C ASP A 76 8.48 43.28 7.45
N GLN A 77 8.04 42.51 8.41
CA GLN A 77 7.86 43.00 9.78
C GLN A 77 8.44 41.98 10.78
N ILE A 78 9.61 42.36 11.25
CA ILE A 78 10.23 41.83 12.47
C ILE A 78 9.61 42.56 13.67
N THR A 79 9.04 41.83 14.63
CA THR A 79 9.02 42.27 16.03
C THR A 79 9.26 41.09 16.96
N SER A 80 10.18 41.39 17.82
CA SER A 80 10.84 40.64 18.88
C SER A 80 9.94 40.05 19.95
N GLY A 81 10.33 38.83 20.39
CA GLY A 81 10.41 38.47 21.82
C GLY A 81 9.18 37.82 22.44
N ASP A 82 9.18 36.53 22.73
CA ASP A 82 9.26 36.05 24.10
C ASP A 82 9.51 34.54 24.16
N LYS A 83 10.28 34.13 25.18
CA LYS A 83 10.62 32.73 25.47
C LYS A 83 9.59 32.18 26.46
N THR A 84 8.82 31.16 26.09
CA THR A 84 8.24 30.19 27.03
C THR A 84 7.99 28.86 26.36
N GLY A 85 8.14 27.77 27.09
CA GLY A 85 8.31 26.37 26.70
C GLY A 85 7.14 25.69 25.97
N PRO A 86 7.21 24.35 25.76
CA PRO A 86 6.42 23.64 24.75
C PRO A 86 4.94 23.63 25.12
N THR A 87 4.14 24.33 24.35
CA THR A 87 2.68 24.29 24.43
C THR A 87 2.14 23.12 23.63
N THR A 88 1.46 22.24 24.32
CA THR A 88 0.53 21.24 23.82
C THR A 88 -0.40 21.84 22.76
N SER A 89 -0.46 21.23 21.58
CA SER A 89 -1.33 21.66 20.49
C SER A 89 -2.80 21.61 20.91
N ALA A 90 -3.46 22.75 20.88
CA ALA A 90 -4.90 22.89 21.08
C ALA A 90 -5.66 22.26 19.91
N PHE A 91 -6.33 21.15 20.15
CA PHE A 91 -7.36 20.63 19.24
C PHE A 91 -8.63 21.48 19.43
N GLY A 92 -9.04 22.19 18.38
CA GLY A 92 -10.34 22.84 18.31
C GLY A 92 -11.51 21.83 18.32
N PRO A 93 -12.77 22.27 18.57
CA PRO A 93 -13.91 21.36 18.65
C PRO A 93 -14.10 20.60 17.35
N ILE A 94 -14.10 19.26 17.44
CA ILE A 94 -14.31 18.34 16.33
C ILE A 94 -15.79 18.43 15.95
N GLY A 95 -16.10 19.22 14.93
CA GLY A 95 -17.38 19.11 14.23
C GLY A 95 -17.47 17.68 13.64
N VAL A 96 -18.60 17.03 13.85
CA VAL A 96 -18.94 15.76 13.20
C VAL A 96 -18.85 15.99 11.71
N VAL A 97 -17.75 15.54 11.09
CA VAL A 97 -17.60 15.60 9.64
C VAL A 97 -18.57 14.58 9.09
N ASP A 98 -19.58 15.07 8.38
CA ASP A 98 -20.49 14.24 7.61
C ASP A 98 -19.66 13.56 6.51
N SER A 99 -19.17 12.35 6.79
CA SER A 99 -18.19 11.62 5.99
C SER A 99 -18.70 11.20 4.61
N ALA A 100 -19.99 11.45 4.35
CA ALA A 100 -20.64 11.03 3.11
C ALA A 100 -20.53 12.06 1.97
N ALA A 101 -20.37 13.35 2.25
CA ALA A 101 -20.47 14.38 1.22
C ALA A 101 -19.18 14.68 0.44
N ASP A 102 -17.98 14.32 0.97
CA ASP A 102 -16.70 14.65 0.33
C ASP A 102 -15.85 13.38 -0.03
N SER A 103 -16.39 12.20 0.17
CA SER A 103 -15.70 10.91 0.09
C SER A 103 -15.35 10.42 -1.34
N GLY A 104 -15.36 11.25 -2.33
CA GLY A 104 -15.04 10.87 -3.72
C GLY A 104 -14.06 11.81 -4.42
N ARG A 105 -13.71 12.93 -3.79
CA ARG A 105 -12.76 13.87 -4.39
C ARG A 105 -11.33 13.47 -4.07
N PRO A 106 -10.41 13.59 -5.05
CA PRO A 106 -8.98 13.38 -4.82
C PRO A 106 -8.44 14.36 -3.77
N LEU A 107 -7.74 13.84 -2.78
CA LEU A 107 -7.05 14.68 -1.81
C LEU A 107 -5.71 15.14 -2.38
N LYS A 108 -5.33 16.39 -2.11
CA LYS A 108 -4.05 16.96 -2.54
C LYS A 108 -3.12 17.13 -1.34
N PHE A 109 -1.90 16.63 -1.45
CA PHE A 109 -0.83 16.89 -0.51
C PHE A 109 -0.16 18.22 -0.79
N ARG A 110 0.53 18.78 0.21
CA ARG A 110 1.40 19.94 0.01
C ARG A 110 2.53 19.57 -0.95
N VAL A 111 2.84 20.48 -1.89
CA VAL A 111 3.85 20.25 -2.92
C VAL A 111 5.24 20.09 -2.31
N ASN A 112 5.94 19.12 -2.79
CA ASN A 112 7.35 18.73 -2.70
C ASN A 112 8.18 19.38 -1.59
N SER A 113 8.44 18.64 -0.53
CA SER A 113 9.28 19.10 0.57
C SER A 113 10.77 18.92 0.27
N ALA A 114 11.61 19.78 0.85
CA ALA A 114 13.06 19.61 0.86
C ALA A 114 13.45 18.22 1.42
N PHE A 115 12.71 17.73 2.41
CA PHE A 115 12.84 16.41 2.97
C PHE A 115 12.76 15.31 1.90
N GLN A 116 11.72 15.29 1.08
CA GLN A 116 11.52 14.25 0.07
C GLN A 116 12.62 14.25 -1.00
N ARG A 117 13.09 15.43 -1.42
CA ARG A 117 14.20 15.55 -2.39
C ARG A 117 15.51 15.03 -1.80
N GLU A 118 15.84 15.44 -0.58
CA GLU A 118 17.07 15.02 0.09
C GLU A 118 17.05 13.52 0.42
N LEU A 119 15.92 13.00 0.87
CA LEU A 119 15.75 11.59 1.13
C LEU A 119 16.01 10.74 -0.12
N ARG A 120 15.44 11.12 -1.27
CA ARG A 120 15.70 10.45 -2.55
C ARG A 120 17.16 10.52 -2.93
N ARG A 121 17.76 11.73 -2.88
CA ARG A 121 19.16 11.94 -3.21
C ARG A 121 20.08 11.00 -2.38
N ARG A 122 19.84 10.89 -1.07
CA ARG A 122 20.65 10.02 -0.19
C ARG A 122 20.46 8.54 -0.48
N VAL A 123 19.24 8.10 -0.73
CA VAL A 123 18.96 6.70 -1.08
C VAL A 123 19.55 6.35 -2.45
N ASP A 124 19.44 7.22 -3.46
CA ASP A 124 20.05 7.01 -4.77
C ASP A 124 21.59 6.98 -4.66
N GLU A 125 22.17 7.86 -3.83
CA GLU A 125 23.61 7.86 -3.55
C GLU A 125 24.08 6.58 -2.86
N TYR A 126 23.27 6.04 -1.92
CA TYR A 126 23.57 4.76 -1.30
C TYR A 126 23.66 3.64 -2.34
N PHE A 127 22.72 3.54 -3.27
CA PHE A 127 22.75 2.50 -4.32
C PHE A 127 23.92 2.73 -5.30
N ARG A 128 24.18 3.96 -5.67
CA ARG A 128 25.29 4.33 -6.56
C ARG A 128 26.64 4.00 -5.94
N SER A 129 26.86 4.37 -4.69
CA SER A 129 28.14 4.16 -3.98
C SER A 129 28.39 2.70 -3.62
N THR A 130 27.33 1.92 -3.34
CA THR A 130 27.46 0.50 -2.99
C THR A 130 27.42 -0.45 -4.17
N GLY A 131 27.02 0.02 -5.35
CA GLY A 131 26.79 -0.82 -6.54
C GLY A 131 25.66 -1.84 -6.38
N ARG A 132 24.81 -1.72 -5.33
CA ARG A 132 23.69 -2.62 -5.12
C ARG A 132 22.58 -2.34 -6.11
N ARG A 133 21.88 -3.39 -6.52
CA ARG A 133 20.68 -3.27 -7.35
C ARG A 133 19.47 -2.93 -6.47
N GLN A 134 18.66 -1.97 -6.90
CA GLN A 134 17.40 -1.63 -6.23
C GLN A 134 16.37 -2.76 -6.36
N ARG A 135 16.39 -3.45 -7.51
CA ARG A 135 15.50 -4.54 -7.91
C ARG A 135 16.30 -5.66 -8.55
N ASP A 136 15.62 -6.73 -8.93
CA ASP A 136 16.23 -7.85 -9.67
C ASP A 136 17.38 -8.49 -8.89
N CYS A 137 17.19 -8.57 -7.57
CA CYS A 137 18.16 -9.12 -6.64
C CYS A 137 18.06 -10.65 -6.62
N TRP A 138 19.19 -11.37 -6.78
CA TRP A 138 19.20 -12.84 -6.80
C TRP A 138 18.58 -13.47 -5.54
N GLN A 139 18.68 -12.78 -4.39
CA GLN A 139 18.08 -13.20 -3.11
C GLN A 139 16.56 -13.34 -3.21
N MET A 140 15.92 -12.48 -4.03
CA MET A 140 14.48 -12.54 -4.27
C MET A 140 14.08 -13.82 -5.02
N TYR A 141 14.82 -14.19 -6.04
CA TYR A 141 14.57 -15.41 -6.81
C TYR A 141 14.76 -16.67 -5.97
N LEU A 142 15.84 -16.74 -5.18
CA LEU A 142 16.07 -17.85 -4.25
C LEU A 142 14.96 -17.94 -3.20
N LYS A 143 14.58 -16.83 -2.61
CA LYS A 143 13.53 -16.75 -1.61
C LYS A 143 12.18 -17.20 -2.18
N THR A 144 11.86 -16.74 -3.39
CA THR A 144 10.66 -17.15 -4.13
C THR A 144 10.67 -18.67 -4.36
N ALA A 145 11.79 -19.23 -4.81
CA ALA A 145 11.90 -20.68 -5.02
C ALA A 145 11.67 -21.48 -3.73
N VAL A 146 12.23 -21.03 -2.60
CA VAL A 146 12.03 -21.67 -1.28
C VAL A 146 10.56 -21.59 -0.83
N ILE A 147 9.91 -20.42 -0.97
CA ILE A 147 8.51 -20.22 -0.56
C ILE A 147 7.57 -21.04 -1.45
N LEU A 148 7.79 -21.01 -2.78
CA LEU A 148 7.01 -21.82 -3.73
C LEU A 148 7.19 -23.32 -3.48
N ALA A 149 8.42 -23.76 -3.22
CA ALA A 149 8.66 -25.17 -2.85
C ALA A 149 7.90 -25.54 -1.57
N GLY A 150 7.92 -24.68 -0.55
CA GLY A 150 7.15 -24.86 0.68
C GLY A 150 5.65 -24.97 0.42
N LEU A 151 5.10 -24.09 -0.45
CA LEU A 151 3.68 -24.15 -0.84
C LEU A 151 3.35 -25.47 -1.56
N VAL A 152 4.13 -25.79 -2.60
CA VAL A 152 3.88 -26.99 -3.41
C VAL A 152 4.03 -28.25 -2.58
N VAL A 153 5.11 -28.37 -1.79
CA VAL A 153 5.35 -29.56 -0.96
C VAL A 153 4.25 -29.72 0.09
N SER A 154 3.88 -28.64 0.80
CA SER A 154 2.80 -28.73 1.79
C SER A 154 1.46 -29.11 1.16
N TYR A 155 1.16 -28.58 -0.03
CA TYR A 155 -0.05 -28.93 -0.77
C TYR A 155 -0.03 -30.40 -1.22
N LEU A 156 1.04 -30.85 -1.86
CA LEU A 156 1.15 -32.23 -2.34
C LEU A 156 1.07 -33.24 -1.20
N LEU A 157 1.76 -32.98 -0.09
CA LEU A 157 1.66 -33.84 1.10
C LEU A 157 0.26 -33.83 1.70
N LEU A 158 -0.38 -32.67 1.78
CA LEU A 158 -1.75 -32.55 2.31
C LEU A 158 -2.76 -33.33 1.46
N VAL A 159 -2.68 -33.20 0.12
CA VAL A 159 -3.68 -33.79 -0.78
C VAL A 159 -3.43 -35.27 -1.03
N PHE A 160 -2.17 -35.69 -1.19
CA PHE A 160 -1.85 -37.04 -1.67
C PHE A 160 -1.27 -37.97 -0.60
N ALA A 161 -0.77 -37.46 0.54
CA ALA A 161 -0.10 -38.26 1.55
C ALA A 161 -0.72 -38.18 2.95
N ALA A 162 -1.58 -37.20 3.23
CA ALA A 162 -2.23 -37.08 4.53
C ALA A 162 -3.47 -37.98 4.59
N HIS A 163 -3.40 -39.08 5.37
CA HIS A 163 -4.53 -40.01 5.55
C HIS A 163 -5.23 -39.82 6.89
N ALA A 164 -4.70 -38.99 7.80
CA ALA A 164 -5.26 -38.76 9.11
C ALA A 164 -5.24 -37.24 9.44
N TRP A 165 -6.19 -36.80 10.28
CA TRP A 165 -6.35 -35.40 10.64
C TRP A 165 -5.08 -34.81 11.29
N TRP A 166 -4.35 -35.59 12.10
CA TRP A 166 -3.13 -35.16 12.77
C TRP A 166 -1.95 -34.92 11.79
N GLN A 167 -2.00 -35.49 10.58
CA GLN A 167 -1.08 -35.22 9.47
C GLN A 167 -1.56 -33.99 8.69
N GLY A 168 -2.87 -33.93 8.40
CA GLY A 168 -3.44 -32.86 7.57
C GLY A 168 -3.45 -31.49 8.25
N VAL A 169 -3.73 -31.41 9.56
CA VAL A 169 -3.76 -30.13 10.28
C VAL A 169 -2.43 -29.38 10.25
N PRO A 170 -1.28 -29.98 10.60
CA PRO A 170 0.03 -29.29 10.46
C PRO A 170 0.35 -28.88 9.04
N LEU A 171 0.00 -29.69 8.04
CA LEU A 171 0.23 -29.38 6.63
C LEU A 171 -0.67 -28.22 6.16
N ALA A 172 -1.93 -28.15 6.60
CA ALA A 172 -2.82 -27.05 6.33
C ALA A 172 -2.32 -25.73 6.96
N ILE A 173 -1.78 -25.80 8.18
CA ILE A 173 -1.13 -24.64 8.83
C ILE A 173 0.10 -24.19 8.03
N LEU A 174 0.96 -25.12 7.63
CA LEU A 174 2.15 -24.82 6.82
C LEU A 174 1.77 -24.21 5.47
N LEU A 175 0.72 -24.75 4.81
CA LEU A 175 0.18 -24.23 3.57
C LEU A 175 -0.30 -22.77 3.74
N GLY A 176 -0.99 -22.47 4.86
CA GLY A 176 -1.42 -21.11 5.19
C GLY A 176 -0.26 -20.14 5.36
N PHE A 177 0.81 -20.54 6.06
CA PHE A 177 2.02 -19.72 6.20
C PHE A 177 2.79 -19.57 4.89
N ALA A 178 2.88 -20.63 4.07
CA ALA A 178 3.52 -20.55 2.76
C ALA A 178 2.76 -19.59 1.82
N ALA A 179 1.42 -19.63 1.84
CA ALA A 179 0.57 -18.70 1.10
C ALA A 179 0.77 -17.24 1.59
N ALA A 180 0.86 -17.01 2.91
CA ALA A 180 1.21 -15.69 3.46
C ALA A 180 2.60 -15.25 3.01
N GLY A 181 3.56 -16.17 2.99
CA GLY A 181 4.91 -15.93 2.47
C GLY A 181 4.90 -15.48 1.01
N ILE A 182 4.07 -16.09 0.14
CA ILE A 182 3.88 -15.63 -1.24
C ILE A 182 3.31 -14.20 -1.25
N GLY A 183 2.28 -13.94 -0.44
CA GLY A 183 1.69 -12.60 -0.32
C GLY A 183 2.73 -11.54 0.01
N PHE A 184 3.49 -11.72 1.07
CA PHE A 184 4.46 -10.73 1.55
C PHE A 184 5.70 -10.58 0.68
N ASN A 185 6.22 -11.66 0.12
CA ASN A 185 7.56 -11.66 -0.47
C ASN A 185 7.55 -11.65 -2.00
N VAL A 186 6.52 -12.21 -2.62
CA VAL A 186 6.49 -12.41 -4.08
C VAL A 186 5.48 -11.47 -4.71
N GLN A 187 4.23 -11.63 -4.33
CA GLN A 187 3.12 -10.86 -4.86
C GLN A 187 3.25 -9.37 -4.55
N HIS A 188 3.63 -9.04 -3.33
CA HIS A 188 3.72 -7.66 -2.85
C HIS A 188 4.80 -6.88 -3.61
N ASP A 189 6.05 -7.39 -3.69
CA ASP A 189 7.10 -6.75 -4.47
C ASP A 189 6.75 -6.72 -5.97
N GLY A 190 6.17 -7.80 -6.51
CA GLY A 190 5.69 -7.83 -7.90
C GLY A 190 4.63 -6.76 -8.18
N GLY A 191 3.67 -6.61 -7.28
CA GLY A 191 2.59 -5.62 -7.38
C GLY A 191 3.08 -4.18 -7.31
N HIS A 192 4.16 -3.91 -6.58
CA HIS A 192 4.83 -2.61 -6.49
C HIS A 192 5.91 -2.40 -7.55
N HIS A 193 6.12 -3.33 -8.46
CA HIS A 193 7.22 -3.28 -9.45
C HIS A 193 8.62 -3.22 -8.80
N ALA A 194 8.77 -3.82 -7.62
CA ALA A 194 10.02 -3.88 -6.85
C ALA A 194 10.79 -5.19 -7.04
N TYR A 195 10.17 -6.21 -7.66
CA TYR A 195 10.75 -7.54 -7.79
C TYR A 195 11.85 -7.60 -8.84
N SER A 196 11.59 -7.08 -10.06
CA SER A 196 12.48 -7.15 -11.20
C SER A 196 12.50 -5.85 -12.01
N ASP A 197 13.55 -5.65 -12.80
CA ASP A 197 13.61 -4.58 -13.81
C ASP A 197 12.69 -4.88 -15.01
N SER A 198 12.32 -6.16 -15.21
CA SER A 198 11.38 -6.58 -16.26
C SER A 198 9.91 -6.39 -15.84
N PRO A 199 9.12 -5.57 -16.54
CA PRO A 199 7.71 -5.34 -16.20
C PRO A 199 6.85 -6.62 -16.23
N TRP A 200 7.16 -7.55 -17.15
CA TRP A 200 6.38 -8.78 -17.25
C TRP A 200 6.66 -9.74 -16.08
N VAL A 201 7.90 -9.78 -15.56
CA VAL A 201 8.24 -10.55 -14.35
C VAL A 201 7.48 -10.00 -13.14
N ASN A 202 7.46 -8.67 -12.97
CA ASN A 202 6.66 -8.05 -11.92
C ASN A 202 5.17 -8.40 -12.07
N LYS A 203 4.62 -8.36 -13.27
CA LYS A 203 3.23 -8.75 -13.53
C LYS A 203 2.97 -10.21 -13.15
N LEU A 204 3.86 -11.13 -13.53
CA LEU A 204 3.77 -12.55 -13.18
C LEU A 204 3.80 -12.75 -11.66
N MET A 205 4.72 -12.07 -10.96
CA MET A 205 4.82 -12.15 -9.50
C MET A 205 3.57 -11.56 -8.82
N ALA A 206 3.04 -10.45 -9.31
CA ALA A 206 1.79 -9.88 -8.84
C ALA A 206 0.59 -10.84 -9.00
N MET A 207 0.53 -11.57 -10.12
CA MET A 207 -0.52 -12.57 -10.41
C MET A 207 -0.47 -13.80 -9.49
N MET A 208 0.56 -13.97 -8.65
CA MET A 208 0.53 -14.98 -7.59
C MET A 208 -0.66 -14.79 -6.64
N LEU A 209 -1.18 -13.55 -6.51
CA LEU A 209 -2.41 -13.30 -5.76
C LEU A 209 -3.63 -13.95 -6.41
N ASP A 210 -3.72 -13.92 -7.74
CA ASP A 210 -4.82 -14.54 -8.48
C ASP A 210 -4.81 -16.06 -8.30
N LEU A 211 -3.62 -16.66 -8.25
CA LEU A 211 -3.45 -18.08 -7.94
C LEU A 211 -3.94 -18.41 -6.51
N MET A 212 -3.78 -17.48 -5.53
CA MET A 212 -4.27 -17.62 -4.16
C MET A 212 -5.75 -17.27 -4.00
N GLY A 213 -6.46 -16.97 -5.08
CA GLY A 213 -7.88 -16.64 -5.08
C GLY A 213 -8.22 -15.18 -4.78
N GLY A 214 -7.23 -14.29 -4.67
CA GLY A 214 -7.41 -12.84 -4.68
C GLY A 214 -7.38 -12.28 -6.10
N SER A 215 -7.40 -10.96 -6.24
CA SER A 215 -7.26 -10.29 -7.53
C SER A 215 -6.13 -9.28 -7.51
N SER A 216 -5.11 -9.53 -8.34
CA SER A 216 -3.98 -8.60 -8.53
C SER A 216 -4.46 -7.26 -9.10
N TYR A 217 -5.51 -7.26 -9.93
CA TYR A 217 -6.13 -6.03 -10.46
C TYR A 217 -6.68 -5.15 -9.35
N PHE A 218 -7.57 -5.70 -8.47
CA PHE A 218 -8.17 -4.93 -7.39
C PHE A 218 -7.18 -4.59 -6.28
N TRP A 219 -6.18 -5.45 -6.04
CA TRP A 219 -5.10 -5.19 -5.10
C TRP A 219 -4.27 -3.98 -5.53
N ARG A 220 -3.92 -3.88 -6.81
CA ARG A 220 -3.17 -2.72 -7.37
C ARG A 220 -3.88 -1.40 -7.05
N TRP A 221 -5.20 -1.33 -7.24
CA TRP A 221 -5.97 -0.14 -6.91
C TRP A 221 -6.07 0.09 -5.40
N LYS A 222 -6.50 -0.95 -4.67
CA LYS A 222 -6.74 -0.85 -3.24
C LYS A 222 -5.47 -0.50 -2.47
N HIS A 223 -4.43 -1.32 -2.63
CA HIS A 223 -3.18 -1.20 -1.88
C HIS A 223 -2.18 -0.30 -2.60
N GLY A 224 -1.84 -0.61 -3.86
CA GLY A 224 -0.80 0.10 -4.60
C GLY A 224 -1.11 1.57 -4.87
N VAL A 225 -2.41 1.93 -5.06
CA VAL A 225 -2.81 3.32 -5.32
C VAL A 225 -3.40 3.96 -4.07
N PHE A 226 -4.55 3.48 -3.57
CA PHE A 226 -5.28 4.23 -2.55
C PHE A 226 -4.61 4.16 -1.18
N HIS A 227 -4.16 3.00 -0.73
CA HIS A 227 -3.47 2.88 0.54
C HIS A 227 -2.15 3.65 0.54
N HIS A 228 -1.25 3.45 -0.42
CA HIS A 228 0.03 4.16 -0.51
C HIS A 228 -0.11 5.67 -0.75
N THR A 229 -1.25 6.13 -1.26
CA THR A 229 -1.49 7.57 -1.39
C THR A 229 -2.05 8.15 -0.09
N TYR A 230 -3.03 7.47 0.54
CA TYR A 230 -3.87 8.00 1.61
C TYR A 230 -3.80 7.18 2.90
N VAL A 231 -2.62 6.71 3.27
CA VAL A 231 -2.41 5.89 4.46
C VAL A 231 -3.10 6.49 5.69
N ASN A 232 -3.90 5.69 6.37
CA ASN A 232 -4.63 6.07 7.58
C ASN A 232 -5.61 7.25 7.44
N VAL A 233 -5.91 7.71 6.22
CA VAL A 233 -6.93 8.74 5.99
C VAL A 233 -8.31 8.10 5.96
N THR A 234 -9.10 8.37 6.98
CA THR A 234 -10.47 7.82 7.13
C THR A 234 -11.34 8.19 5.92
N GLY A 235 -12.02 7.19 5.34
CA GLY A 235 -12.84 7.35 4.14
C GLY A 235 -12.08 7.17 2.82
N HIS A 236 -10.78 7.36 2.78
CA HIS A 236 -9.94 7.20 1.58
C HIS A 236 -9.11 5.93 1.60
N ASP A 237 -8.56 5.54 2.75
CA ASP A 237 -7.84 4.28 2.92
C ASP A 237 -8.82 3.14 3.24
N ALA A 238 -9.04 2.27 2.28
CA ALA A 238 -9.92 1.10 2.46
C ALA A 238 -9.25 -0.05 3.25
N ASP A 239 -7.92 0.00 3.47
CA ASP A 239 -7.21 -1.02 4.21
C ASP A 239 -7.42 -0.92 5.72
N ILE A 240 -7.71 0.28 6.24
CA ILE A 240 -8.07 0.49 7.64
C ILE A 240 -9.59 0.41 7.91
N ASN A 241 -10.40 0.05 6.91
CA ASN A 241 -11.86 -0.03 7.09
C ASN A 241 -12.31 -1.48 7.35
N LEU A 242 -12.48 -1.82 8.62
CA LEU A 242 -13.02 -3.11 9.07
C LEU A 242 -14.56 -3.13 9.11
N GLY A 243 -15.23 -2.15 8.55
CA GLY A 243 -16.69 -2.01 8.57
C GLY A 243 -17.21 -1.78 10.00
N LEU A 244 -18.30 -2.48 10.33
CA LEU A 244 -18.90 -2.41 11.67
C LEU A 244 -18.16 -3.28 12.70
N LEU A 245 -17.26 -4.17 12.26
CA LEU A 245 -16.60 -5.14 13.15
C LEU A 245 -15.66 -4.47 14.15
N ALA A 246 -14.92 -3.47 13.72
CA ALA A 246 -14.01 -2.75 14.59
C ALA A 246 -13.83 -1.30 14.16
N ARG A 247 -13.70 -0.44 15.15
CA ARG A 247 -13.31 0.96 14.98
C ARG A 247 -11.80 1.05 15.15
N VAL A 248 -11.08 1.33 14.08
CA VAL A 248 -9.61 1.41 14.10
C VAL A 248 -9.10 2.84 13.96
N THR A 249 -9.98 3.80 13.64
CA THR A 249 -9.64 5.22 13.59
C THR A 249 -10.53 6.04 14.52
N PRO A 250 -10.04 7.19 15.05
CA PRO A 250 -10.85 8.03 15.95
C PRO A 250 -12.07 8.66 15.27
N TYR A 251 -12.13 8.64 13.94
CA TYR A 251 -13.15 9.30 13.13
C TYR A 251 -14.25 8.34 12.64
N GLN A 252 -14.14 7.06 12.90
CA GLN A 252 -15.21 6.09 12.64
C GLN A 252 -16.25 6.14 13.76
N THR A 253 -17.53 5.87 13.40
CA THR A 253 -18.62 5.78 14.37
C THR A 253 -18.35 4.67 15.37
N ARG A 254 -18.45 5.00 16.66
CA ARG A 254 -18.32 4.03 17.74
C ARG A 254 -19.67 3.37 18.01
N LEU A 255 -19.66 2.05 18.09
CA LEU A 255 -20.80 1.24 18.54
C LEU A 255 -20.52 0.68 19.95
N ALA A 256 -21.57 0.39 20.72
CA ALA A 256 -21.43 -0.02 22.12
C ALA A 256 -20.54 -1.26 22.32
N PHE A 257 -20.61 -2.22 21.39
CA PHE A 257 -19.81 -3.46 21.49
C PHE A 257 -18.33 -3.26 21.13
N HIS A 258 -17.93 -2.14 20.49
CA HIS A 258 -16.53 -1.85 20.20
C HIS A 258 -15.68 -1.75 21.48
N ARG A 259 -16.29 -1.51 22.66
CA ARG A 259 -15.57 -1.54 23.96
C ARG A 259 -14.79 -2.84 24.19
N TRP A 260 -15.22 -3.93 23.55
CA TRP A 260 -14.61 -5.25 23.65
C TRP A 260 -13.80 -5.65 22.42
N GLN A 261 -13.65 -4.78 21.42
CA GLN A 261 -13.02 -5.10 20.14
C GLN A 261 -11.59 -5.62 20.27
N HIS A 262 -10.82 -5.13 21.25
CA HIS A 262 -9.47 -5.58 21.55
C HIS A 262 -9.39 -7.07 21.97
N LEU A 263 -10.52 -7.69 22.31
CA LEU A 263 -10.61 -9.11 22.63
C LEU A 263 -11.14 -9.93 21.44
N TYR A 264 -12.22 -9.49 20.81
CA TYR A 264 -12.93 -10.31 19.82
C TYR A 264 -12.44 -10.16 18.38
N VAL A 265 -11.65 -9.13 18.04
CA VAL A 265 -11.27 -8.87 16.63
C VAL A 265 -10.34 -9.95 16.04
N TRP A 266 -9.55 -10.61 16.87
CA TRP A 266 -8.51 -11.55 16.45
C TRP A 266 -9.02 -12.72 15.59
N PRO A 267 -10.09 -13.44 15.95
CA PRO A 267 -10.66 -14.46 15.07
C PRO A 267 -11.11 -13.87 13.71
N PHE A 268 -11.60 -12.64 13.66
CA PHE A 268 -12.03 -12.00 12.42
C PHE A 268 -10.87 -11.66 11.49
N TYR A 269 -9.66 -11.46 12.00
CA TYR A 269 -8.47 -11.33 11.18
C TYR A 269 -8.21 -12.59 10.34
N GLY A 270 -8.51 -13.77 10.87
CA GLY A 270 -8.45 -15.01 10.13
C GLY A 270 -9.40 -15.07 8.93
N LEU A 271 -10.50 -14.32 8.93
CA LEU A 271 -11.47 -14.31 7.83
C LEU A 271 -11.06 -13.43 6.64
N LEU A 272 -9.94 -12.69 6.73
CA LEU A 272 -9.49 -11.80 5.64
C LEU A 272 -9.32 -12.55 4.32
N ALA A 273 -8.66 -13.71 4.35
CA ALA A 273 -8.44 -14.51 3.15
C ALA A 273 -9.75 -14.99 2.53
N VAL A 274 -10.66 -15.55 3.34
CA VAL A 274 -12.00 -15.98 2.91
C VAL A 274 -12.77 -14.82 2.28
N LYS A 275 -12.76 -13.65 2.93
CA LYS A 275 -13.42 -12.45 2.43
C LYS A 275 -12.91 -12.01 1.06
N TRP A 276 -11.58 -12.04 0.84
CA TRP A 276 -11.00 -11.71 -0.46
C TRP A 276 -11.34 -12.74 -1.53
N GLN A 277 -11.27 -14.01 -1.19
CA GLN A 277 -11.46 -15.11 -2.13
C GLN A 277 -12.91 -15.20 -2.63
N PHE A 278 -13.90 -14.95 -1.77
CA PHE A 278 -15.31 -15.19 -2.07
C PHE A 278 -16.17 -13.92 -2.20
N VAL A 279 -15.80 -12.82 -1.53
CA VAL A 279 -16.71 -11.67 -1.38
C VAL A 279 -16.17 -10.39 -2.00
N ASP A 280 -14.96 -9.97 -1.60
CA ASP A 280 -14.50 -8.61 -1.88
C ASP A 280 -14.32 -8.35 -3.38
N ASP A 281 -13.69 -9.27 -4.11
CA ASP A 281 -13.41 -9.08 -5.52
C ASP A 281 -14.70 -9.09 -6.35
N LEU A 282 -15.65 -9.98 -6.01
CA LEU A 282 -16.96 -10.00 -6.66
C LEU A 282 -17.72 -8.70 -6.39
N ARG A 283 -17.74 -8.23 -5.13
CA ARG A 283 -18.38 -6.98 -4.75
C ARG A 283 -17.77 -5.79 -5.50
N ARG A 284 -16.44 -5.71 -5.59
CA ARG A 284 -15.72 -4.65 -6.32
C ARG A 284 -16.01 -4.69 -7.81
N PHE A 285 -16.05 -5.89 -8.40
CA PHE A 285 -16.42 -6.07 -9.81
C PHE A 285 -17.85 -5.59 -10.06
N MET A 286 -18.81 -5.95 -9.21
CA MET A 286 -20.22 -5.54 -9.36
C MET A 286 -20.42 -4.05 -9.15
N THR A 287 -19.80 -3.48 -8.11
CA THR A 287 -20.04 -2.08 -7.71
C THR A 287 -19.17 -1.08 -8.46
N GLY A 288 -18.01 -1.50 -9.03
CA GLY A 288 -17.00 -0.60 -9.58
C GLY A 288 -16.40 0.35 -8.52
N ARG A 289 -16.33 -0.09 -7.24
CA ARG A 289 -15.88 0.77 -6.13
C ARG A 289 -14.94 0.02 -5.18
N ILE A 290 -13.99 0.77 -4.64
CA ILE A 290 -13.12 0.36 -3.52
C ILE A 290 -13.20 1.46 -2.46
N GLY A 291 -13.85 1.18 -1.33
CA GLY A 291 -14.17 2.21 -0.36
C GLY A 291 -15.04 3.31 -0.98
N SER A 292 -14.63 4.56 -0.87
CA SER A 292 -15.26 5.72 -1.50
C SER A 292 -14.89 5.91 -2.98
N HIS A 293 -13.79 5.31 -3.43
CA HIS A 293 -13.23 5.52 -4.76
C HIS A 293 -13.93 4.70 -5.84
N ARG A 294 -14.21 5.31 -6.99
CA ARG A 294 -14.64 4.61 -8.20
C ARG A 294 -13.43 3.98 -8.88
N VAL A 295 -13.56 2.74 -9.32
CA VAL A 295 -12.52 2.00 -10.01
C VAL A 295 -13.11 1.40 -11.28
N ARG A 296 -12.38 1.53 -12.38
CA ARG A 296 -12.76 0.90 -13.65
C ARG A 296 -12.86 -0.62 -13.45
N ARG A 297 -13.88 -1.25 -14.03
CA ARG A 297 -13.98 -2.71 -14.02
C ARG A 297 -12.88 -3.31 -14.86
N PRO A 298 -12.31 -4.48 -14.48
CA PRO A 298 -11.33 -5.15 -15.32
C PRO A 298 -11.94 -5.54 -16.66
N THR A 299 -11.22 -5.29 -17.74
CA THR A 299 -11.58 -5.61 -19.12
C THR A 299 -10.41 -6.30 -19.84
N GLY A 300 -10.65 -6.92 -20.97
CA GLY A 300 -9.60 -7.57 -21.77
C GLY A 300 -8.80 -8.57 -20.95
N TRP A 301 -7.47 -8.43 -20.93
CA TRP A 301 -6.57 -9.35 -20.24
C TRP A 301 -6.77 -9.34 -18.70
N ASP A 302 -7.05 -8.20 -18.10
CA ASP A 302 -7.26 -8.12 -16.65
C ASP A 302 -8.52 -8.91 -16.23
N LEU A 303 -9.57 -8.94 -17.06
CA LEU A 303 -10.75 -9.76 -16.81
C LEU A 303 -10.42 -11.26 -16.98
N VAL A 304 -9.64 -11.63 -18.00
CA VAL A 304 -9.20 -13.02 -18.19
C VAL A 304 -8.41 -13.49 -16.97
N VAL A 305 -7.46 -12.69 -16.48
CA VAL A 305 -6.66 -13.02 -15.29
C VAL A 305 -7.56 -13.18 -14.05
N LEU A 306 -8.51 -12.28 -13.83
CA LEU A 306 -9.45 -12.36 -12.71
C LEU A 306 -10.26 -13.67 -12.76
N VAL A 307 -10.86 -14.00 -13.91
CA VAL A 307 -11.72 -15.18 -14.05
C VAL A 307 -10.90 -16.46 -13.99
N ALA A 308 -9.80 -16.53 -14.75
CA ALA A 308 -8.92 -17.69 -14.77
C ALA A 308 -8.26 -17.94 -13.40
N GLY A 309 -7.82 -16.87 -12.71
CA GLY A 309 -7.28 -16.96 -11.36
C GLY A 309 -8.28 -17.54 -10.37
N LYS A 310 -9.51 -17.03 -10.36
CA LYS A 310 -10.59 -17.59 -9.52
C LYS A 310 -10.87 -19.05 -9.86
N ALA A 311 -11.00 -19.39 -11.13
CA ALA A 311 -11.24 -20.77 -11.56
C ALA A 311 -10.09 -21.70 -11.12
N THR A 312 -8.84 -21.31 -11.35
CA THR A 312 -7.65 -22.04 -10.93
C THR A 312 -7.63 -22.24 -9.41
N PHE A 313 -7.91 -21.19 -8.66
CA PHE A 313 -8.01 -21.28 -7.20
C PHE A 313 -9.05 -22.34 -6.76
N PHE A 314 -10.26 -22.29 -7.29
CA PHE A 314 -11.30 -23.26 -6.92
C PHE A 314 -10.94 -24.69 -7.32
N VAL A 315 -10.26 -24.86 -8.46
CA VAL A 315 -9.79 -26.18 -8.89
C VAL A 315 -8.76 -26.76 -7.93
N TRP A 316 -7.69 -26.01 -7.60
CA TRP A 316 -6.63 -26.57 -6.75
C TRP A 316 -7.02 -26.57 -5.25
N ALA A 317 -7.81 -25.59 -4.78
CA ALA A 317 -8.16 -25.53 -3.36
C ALA A 317 -9.29 -26.50 -2.98
N PHE A 318 -10.17 -26.85 -3.90
CA PHE A 318 -11.34 -27.70 -3.65
C PHE A 318 -11.47 -28.85 -4.67
N GLY A 319 -11.42 -28.57 -5.97
CA GLY A 319 -11.69 -29.55 -7.02
C GLY A 319 -10.75 -30.74 -7.00
N VAL A 320 -9.46 -30.53 -6.91
CA VAL A 320 -8.47 -31.62 -6.80
C VAL A 320 -8.57 -32.32 -5.44
N PRO A 321 -8.58 -31.63 -4.28
CA PRO A 321 -8.63 -32.30 -2.97
C PRO A 321 -9.85 -33.19 -2.75
N VAL A 322 -11.04 -32.85 -3.28
CA VAL A 322 -12.26 -33.69 -3.09
C VAL A 322 -12.19 -35.05 -3.80
N LEU A 323 -11.23 -35.23 -4.73
CA LEU A 323 -10.96 -36.52 -5.37
C LEU A 323 -10.22 -37.50 -4.43
N PHE A 324 -9.57 -37.00 -3.36
CA PHE A 324 -8.71 -37.75 -2.46
C PHE A 324 -9.20 -37.72 -1.01
N HIS A 325 -10.02 -36.73 -0.65
CA HIS A 325 -10.53 -36.52 0.72
C HIS A 325 -12.03 -36.29 0.73
N SER A 326 -12.66 -36.57 1.87
CA SER A 326 -14.07 -36.21 2.09
C SER A 326 -14.24 -34.67 2.00
N VAL A 327 -15.42 -34.24 1.57
CA VAL A 327 -15.75 -32.79 1.47
C VAL A 327 -15.55 -32.09 2.82
N GLN A 328 -15.90 -32.74 3.93
CA GLN A 328 -15.71 -32.18 5.28
C GLN A 328 -14.23 -31.98 5.61
N ALA A 329 -13.35 -32.92 5.24
CA ALA A 329 -11.90 -32.79 5.44
C ALA A 329 -11.32 -31.64 4.59
N VAL A 330 -11.72 -31.55 3.31
CA VAL A 330 -11.29 -30.46 2.40
C VAL A 330 -11.70 -29.10 2.96
N LEU A 331 -12.96 -28.92 3.38
CA LEU A 331 -13.44 -27.68 3.98
C LEU A 331 -12.73 -27.37 5.29
N GLY A 332 -12.44 -28.37 6.11
CA GLY A 332 -11.70 -28.20 7.37
C GLY A 332 -10.25 -27.75 7.14
N TYR A 333 -9.52 -28.40 6.24
CA TYR A 333 -8.14 -28.03 5.91
C TYR A 333 -8.06 -26.67 5.24
N TYR A 334 -9.00 -26.37 4.32
CA TYR A 334 -9.13 -25.06 3.73
C TYR A 334 -9.36 -23.99 4.80
N ALA A 335 -10.31 -24.21 5.73
CA ALA A 335 -10.59 -23.24 6.80
C ALA A 335 -9.36 -22.98 7.67
N ILE A 336 -8.60 -24.01 8.04
CA ILE A 336 -7.35 -23.87 8.80
C ILE A 336 -6.34 -23.04 8.01
N ALA A 337 -6.07 -23.39 6.75
CA ALA A 337 -5.10 -22.67 5.91
C ALA A 337 -5.53 -21.20 5.68
N ALA A 338 -6.81 -20.96 5.42
CA ALA A 338 -7.37 -19.63 5.21
C ALA A 338 -7.30 -18.75 6.48
N VAL A 339 -7.59 -19.33 7.66
CA VAL A 339 -7.47 -18.62 8.95
C VAL A 339 -6.03 -18.26 9.24
N VAL A 340 -5.08 -19.18 9.03
CA VAL A 340 -3.65 -18.91 9.21
C VAL A 340 -3.17 -17.82 8.25
N LEU A 341 -3.53 -17.91 6.97
CA LEU A 341 -3.22 -16.90 5.95
C LEU A 341 -3.80 -15.54 6.35
N GLY A 342 -5.10 -15.50 6.62
CA GLY A 342 -5.81 -14.24 6.93
C GLY A 342 -5.30 -13.57 8.20
N ALA A 343 -5.10 -14.34 9.28
CA ALA A 343 -4.58 -13.83 10.55
C ALA A 343 -3.16 -13.28 10.38
N THR A 344 -2.30 -14.01 9.66
CA THR A 344 -0.91 -13.59 9.41
C THR A 344 -0.86 -12.28 8.63
N LEU A 345 -1.61 -12.18 7.52
CA LEU A 345 -1.67 -10.95 6.71
C LEU A 345 -2.23 -9.78 7.53
N SER A 346 -3.35 -9.99 8.23
CA SER A 346 -4.01 -8.94 9.01
C SER A 346 -3.14 -8.41 10.13
N VAL A 347 -2.54 -9.29 10.92
CA VAL A 347 -1.74 -8.88 12.08
C VAL A 347 -0.52 -8.08 11.62
N VAL A 348 0.20 -8.53 10.61
CA VAL A 348 1.39 -7.82 10.10
C VAL A 348 1.02 -6.43 9.61
N PHE A 349 -0.08 -6.29 8.86
CA PHE A 349 -0.59 -5.01 8.40
C PHE A 349 -0.99 -4.10 9.58
N GLN A 350 -1.77 -4.61 10.53
CA GLN A 350 -2.30 -3.81 11.64
C GLN A 350 -1.21 -3.30 12.59
N VAL A 351 -0.15 -4.07 12.82
CA VAL A 351 0.98 -3.66 13.69
C VAL A 351 1.79 -2.52 13.09
N ALA A 352 1.72 -2.33 11.80
CA ALA A 352 2.42 -1.27 11.09
C ALA A 352 1.62 0.04 10.96
N HIS A 353 0.27 -0.04 10.99
CA HIS A 353 -0.61 1.09 10.67
C HIS A 353 -1.58 1.48 11.78
N CYS A 354 -2.11 0.50 12.51
CA CYS A 354 -3.15 0.74 13.51
C CYS A 354 -2.61 0.55 14.93
N VAL A 355 -1.66 1.38 15.32
CA VAL A 355 -0.96 1.36 16.61
C VAL A 355 -1.00 2.74 17.26
N GLU A 356 -0.60 2.82 18.54
CA GLU A 356 -0.68 4.06 19.32
C GLU A 356 0.18 5.20 18.75
N GLN A 357 1.25 4.86 18.03
CA GLN A 357 2.23 5.80 17.49
C GLN A 357 1.94 6.26 16.05
N ALA A 358 1.06 5.57 15.34
CA ALA A 358 0.69 5.96 13.99
C ALA A 358 -0.30 7.13 13.98
N ALA A 359 -0.10 8.09 13.11
CA ALA A 359 -1.03 9.19 12.92
C ALA A 359 -2.25 8.77 12.06
N PHE A 360 -3.40 9.42 12.32
CA PHE A 360 -4.63 9.30 11.54
C PHE A 360 -5.07 10.70 11.11
N PRO A 361 -4.50 11.25 10.05
CA PRO A 361 -4.82 12.62 9.63
C PRO A 361 -6.21 12.72 9.03
N LEU A 362 -6.80 13.93 9.16
CA LEU A 362 -8.02 14.31 8.45
C LEU A 362 -7.68 15.34 7.37
N PRO A 363 -8.33 15.25 6.20
CA PRO A 363 -8.30 16.35 5.25
C PRO A 363 -8.94 17.60 5.84
N PHE A 364 -8.46 18.78 5.47
CA PHE A 364 -9.17 20.02 5.82
C PHE A 364 -10.57 20.03 5.23
N ALA A 365 -11.54 20.29 6.08
CA ALA A 365 -12.94 20.34 5.69
C ALA A 365 -13.18 21.28 4.50
N GLY A 366 -13.87 20.79 3.47
CA GLY A 366 -14.23 21.54 2.28
C GLY A 366 -13.12 21.84 1.27
N THR A 367 -11.85 21.56 1.59
CA THR A 367 -10.72 21.88 0.69
C THR A 367 -10.16 20.66 -0.03
N GLY A 368 -10.37 19.45 0.50
CA GLY A 368 -9.75 18.23 -0.01
C GLY A 368 -8.22 18.25 0.06
N ARG A 369 -7.62 19.00 1.00
CA ARG A 369 -6.17 19.13 1.16
C ARG A 369 -5.70 18.48 2.45
N ILE A 370 -4.55 17.81 2.37
CA ILE A 370 -3.75 17.38 3.52
C ILE A 370 -2.58 18.37 3.63
N ASP A 371 -2.42 18.97 4.81
CA ASP A 371 -1.44 20.06 5.01
C ASP A 371 0.01 19.59 4.91
N GLN A 372 0.24 18.32 5.11
CA GLN A 372 1.57 17.72 5.07
C GLN A 372 2.00 17.38 3.64
N ALA A 373 3.33 17.38 3.40
CA ALA A 373 3.90 16.80 2.21
C ALA A 373 3.76 15.26 2.27
N TRP A 374 3.55 14.62 1.12
CA TRP A 374 3.29 13.18 1.03
C TRP A 374 4.34 12.33 1.78
N ALA A 375 5.64 12.62 1.64
CA ALA A 375 6.68 11.81 2.30
C ALA A 375 6.66 11.94 3.83
N ILE A 376 6.28 13.11 4.37
CA ILE A 376 6.12 13.32 5.81
C ILE A 376 4.88 12.54 6.29
N HIS A 377 3.78 12.63 5.55
CA HIS A 377 2.57 11.86 5.82
C HIS A 377 2.84 10.35 5.90
N GLN A 378 3.63 9.79 4.93
CA GLN A 378 3.99 8.37 4.96
C GLN A 378 4.75 8.01 6.26
N ALA A 379 5.73 8.81 6.66
CA ALA A 379 6.53 8.57 7.85
C ALA A 379 5.72 8.66 9.16
N GLU A 380 4.71 9.54 9.22
CA GLU A 380 3.87 9.72 10.41
C GLU A 380 2.76 8.68 10.54
N THR A 381 2.33 8.09 9.44
CA THR A 381 1.21 7.13 9.39
C THR A 381 1.65 5.67 9.37
N THR A 382 2.96 5.42 9.39
CA THR A 382 3.56 4.09 9.39
C THR A 382 4.53 3.91 10.55
N VAL A 383 4.66 2.69 11.04
CA VAL A 383 5.55 2.35 12.16
C VAL A 383 6.33 1.08 11.81
N ASP A 384 7.66 1.15 11.94
CA ASP A 384 8.51 -0.02 11.83
C ASP A 384 8.39 -0.92 13.06
N PHE A 385 8.70 -2.20 12.91
CA PHE A 385 8.76 -3.10 14.05
C PHE A 385 9.79 -4.21 13.87
N ALA A 386 10.37 -4.67 14.97
CA ALA A 386 11.35 -5.77 14.99
C ALA A 386 12.49 -5.61 13.95
N ARG A 387 12.93 -4.39 13.65
CA ARG A 387 14.02 -4.10 12.67
C ARG A 387 15.29 -4.91 12.88
N PRO A 388 15.75 -5.18 14.14
CA PRO A 388 16.94 -6.00 14.35
C PRO A 388 16.79 -7.47 13.95
N SER A 389 15.56 -7.97 13.78
CA SER A 389 15.29 -9.37 13.48
C SER A 389 15.42 -9.66 11.97
N ARG A 390 16.54 -10.28 11.58
CA ARG A 390 16.74 -10.77 10.21
C ARG A 390 15.71 -11.82 9.81
N LEU A 391 15.24 -12.63 10.79
CA LEU A 391 14.21 -13.63 10.56
C LEU A 391 12.86 -12.97 10.25
N ALA A 392 12.48 -11.94 11.02
CA ALA A 392 11.26 -11.18 10.74
C ALA A 392 11.33 -10.53 9.34
N ALA A 393 12.42 -9.85 9.00
CA ALA A 393 12.63 -9.26 7.68
C ALA A 393 12.53 -10.29 6.55
N TRP A 394 13.05 -11.50 6.77
CA TRP A 394 12.99 -12.57 5.79
C TRP A 394 11.57 -13.14 5.64
N LEU A 395 10.90 -13.48 6.74
CA LEU A 395 9.56 -14.09 6.72
C LEU A 395 8.49 -13.11 6.22
N LEU A 396 8.56 -11.85 6.67
CA LEU A 396 7.53 -10.84 6.43
C LEU A 396 7.75 -10.02 5.14
N GLY A 397 8.71 -10.39 4.28
CA GLY A 397 8.95 -9.61 3.06
C GLY A 397 9.39 -8.18 3.32
N GLY A 398 10.15 -7.95 4.40
CA GLY A 398 10.59 -6.60 4.78
C GLY A 398 9.45 -5.68 5.25
N LEU A 399 8.20 -6.15 5.39
CA LEU A 399 7.06 -5.34 5.84
C LEU A 399 7.15 -4.92 7.31
N ASN A 400 8.17 -5.38 8.02
CA ASN A 400 8.57 -4.83 9.31
C ASN A 400 9.43 -3.54 9.20
N PHE A 401 9.77 -3.11 7.97
CA PHE A 401 10.35 -1.82 7.60
C PHE A 401 9.30 -1.01 6.83
N GLN A 402 8.21 -0.67 7.51
CA GLN A 402 7.01 -0.15 6.85
C GLN A 402 7.21 1.28 6.35
N ILE A 403 8.02 2.09 7.06
CA ILE A 403 8.38 3.44 6.65
C ILE A 403 9.13 3.41 5.32
N GLU A 404 10.14 2.53 5.19
CA GLU A 404 10.90 2.34 3.95
C GLU A 404 10.01 1.82 2.83
N HIS A 405 9.11 0.89 3.14
CA HIS A 405 8.18 0.34 2.17
C HIS A 405 7.27 1.43 1.59
N HIS A 406 6.68 2.28 2.43
CA HIS A 406 5.80 3.35 1.98
C HIS A 406 6.54 4.47 1.22
N LEU A 407 7.75 4.82 1.65
CA LEU A 407 8.57 5.84 0.98
C LEU A 407 9.19 5.35 -0.33
N PHE A 408 9.53 4.06 -0.41
CA PHE A 408 10.24 3.45 -1.55
C PHE A 408 9.64 2.11 -1.98
N PRO A 409 8.34 2.05 -2.33
CA PRO A 409 7.67 0.79 -2.63
C PRO A 409 8.22 0.07 -3.86
N ARG A 410 9.01 0.73 -4.71
CA ARG A 410 9.65 0.15 -5.90
C ARG A 410 11.06 -0.36 -5.68
N ILE A 411 11.58 -0.28 -4.47
CA ILE A 411 12.83 -0.90 -4.06
C ILE A 411 12.50 -2.27 -3.48
N SER A 412 13.20 -3.31 -3.94
CA SER A 412 13.01 -4.67 -3.40
C SER A 412 13.26 -4.70 -1.90
N HIS A 413 12.37 -5.36 -1.18
CA HIS A 413 12.37 -5.40 0.28
C HIS A 413 13.66 -5.95 0.91
N VAL A 414 14.45 -6.72 0.16
CA VAL A 414 15.76 -7.20 0.64
C VAL A 414 16.75 -6.06 0.91
N ASN A 415 16.49 -4.87 0.37
CA ASN A 415 17.27 -3.67 0.60
C ASN A 415 16.79 -2.81 1.78
N TYR A 416 15.58 -3.00 2.29
CA TYR A 416 15.00 -2.17 3.35
C TYR A 416 15.87 -2.11 4.62
N PRO A 417 16.45 -3.24 5.13
CA PRO A 417 17.32 -3.16 6.30
C PRO A 417 18.56 -2.28 6.10
N ALA A 418 18.99 -2.10 4.86
CA ALA A 418 20.16 -1.28 4.54
C ALA A 418 19.81 0.19 4.37
N ILE A 419 18.72 0.49 3.65
CA ILE A 419 18.29 1.88 3.43
C ILE A 419 17.60 2.48 4.67
N SER A 420 17.11 1.67 5.62
CA SER A 420 16.46 2.18 6.83
C SER A 420 17.34 3.13 7.64
N LYS A 421 18.64 2.88 7.67
CA LYS A 421 19.61 3.77 8.33
C LYS A 421 19.69 5.15 7.66
N VAL A 422 19.60 5.16 6.32
CA VAL A 422 19.60 6.40 5.53
C VAL A 422 18.30 7.17 5.73
N VAL A 423 17.16 6.44 5.74
CA VAL A 423 15.83 7.02 5.98
C VAL A 423 15.76 7.62 7.39
N GLU A 424 16.12 6.85 8.41
CA GLU A 424 16.12 7.29 9.81
C GLU A 424 16.99 8.52 10.02
N GLN A 425 18.23 8.53 9.48
CA GLN A 425 19.12 9.69 9.59
C GLN A 425 18.53 10.92 8.89
N THR A 426 17.93 10.73 7.72
CA THR A 426 17.30 11.85 6.99
C THR A 426 16.08 12.39 7.75
N CYS A 427 15.25 11.51 8.31
CA CYS A 427 14.13 11.92 9.17
C CYS A 427 14.63 12.76 10.35
N ARG A 428 15.70 12.32 11.01
CA ARG A 428 16.32 13.04 12.14
C ARG A 428 16.83 14.42 11.74
N ASP A 429 17.51 14.52 10.59
CA ASP A 429 18.09 15.79 10.09
C ASP A 429 17.00 16.83 9.75
N PHE A 430 15.81 16.37 9.37
CA PHE A 430 14.68 17.24 9.01
C PHE A 430 13.61 17.35 10.10
N GLY A 431 13.81 16.74 11.26
CA GLY A 431 12.82 16.76 12.35
C GLY A 431 11.51 16.02 12.00
N VAL A 432 11.57 15.06 11.06
CA VAL A 432 10.43 14.21 10.69
C VAL A 432 10.40 13.02 11.65
N PRO A 433 9.24 12.67 12.23
CA PRO A 433 9.13 11.50 13.09
C PRO A 433 9.55 10.21 12.36
N TYR A 434 10.33 9.39 13.05
CA TYR A 434 10.65 8.04 12.63
C TYR A 434 10.39 7.11 13.81
N THR A 435 9.34 6.31 13.71
CA THR A 435 8.81 5.54 14.85
C THR A 435 9.01 4.05 14.64
N GLU A 436 9.53 3.36 15.66
CA GLU A 436 9.69 1.90 15.63
C GLU A 436 9.28 1.23 16.94
N HIS A 437 8.78 0.02 16.85
CA HIS A 437 8.68 -0.94 17.95
C HIS A 437 9.89 -1.89 17.92
N ARG A 438 10.59 -2.04 19.03
CA ARG A 438 11.80 -2.87 19.11
C ARG A 438 11.56 -4.34 18.77
N SER A 439 10.35 -4.82 19.03
CA SER A 439 9.97 -6.21 18.78
C SER A 439 8.57 -6.31 18.16
N PHE A 440 8.28 -7.47 17.56
CA PHE A 440 6.93 -7.79 17.09
C PHE A 440 5.90 -7.76 18.23
N TRP A 441 6.28 -8.22 19.43
CA TRP A 441 5.39 -8.25 20.59
C TRP A 441 5.06 -6.85 21.12
N GLU A 442 6.00 -5.92 21.03
CA GLU A 442 5.75 -4.52 21.37
C GLU A 442 4.73 -3.91 20.40
N GLY A 443 4.90 -4.11 19.09
CA GLY A 443 3.92 -3.69 18.10
C GLY A 443 2.55 -4.31 18.30
N LEU A 444 2.50 -5.62 18.60
CA LEU A 444 1.24 -6.31 18.88
C LEU A 444 0.55 -5.77 20.12
N THR A 445 1.31 -5.46 21.18
CA THR A 445 0.81 -4.85 22.40
C THR A 445 0.29 -3.43 22.14
N SER A 446 0.99 -2.65 21.33
CA SER A 446 0.55 -1.31 20.90
C SER A 446 -0.75 -1.38 20.13
N HIS A 447 -0.87 -2.33 19.17
CA HIS A 447 -2.11 -2.56 18.46
C HIS A 447 -3.27 -2.96 19.37
N PHE A 448 -3.04 -3.85 20.32
CA PHE A 448 -4.05 -4.23 21.33
C PHE A 448 -4.52 -3.01 22.15
N ARG A 449 -3.59 -2.17 22.61
CA ARG A 449 -3.91 -0.94 23.36
C ARG A 449 -4.65 0.04 22.47
N TRP A 450 -4.25 0.19 21.23
CA TRP A 450 -4.93 1.02 20.25
C TRP A 450 -6.38 0.58 20.04
N LEU A 451 -6.63 -0.70 19.80
CA LEU A 451 -7.98 -1.25 19.70
C LEU A 451 -8.82 -0.98 20.95
N ARG A 452 -8.23 -1.15 22.15
CA ARG A 452 -8.89 -0.83 23.40
C ARG A 452 -9.25 0.65 23.49
N ARG A 453 -8.32 1.54 23.16
CA ARG A 453 -8.51 2.99 23.12
C ARG A 453 -9.62 3.39 22.16
N MET A 454 -9.61 2.88 20.94
CA MET A 454 -10.64 3.15 19.94
C MET A 454 -12.02 2.61 20.33
N GLY A 455 -12.09 1.59 21.16
CA GLY A 455 -13.33 1.03 21.70
C GLY A 455 -13.97 1.86 22.83
N MET A 456 -13.23 2.77 23.48
CA MET A 456 -13.73 3.62 24.54
C MET A 456 -14.47 4.85 23.99
N PRO A 457 -15.37 5.47 24.77
CA PRO A 457 -15.94 6.77 24.42
C PRO A 457 -14.83 7.80 24.19
N ASN A 458 -15.04 8.74 23.29
CA ASN A 458 -14.12 9.87 23.16
C ASN A 458 -14.28 10.76 24.43
N THR A 459 -13.30 10.74 25.30
CA THR A 459 -13.28 11.56 26.51
C THR A 459 -13.12 13.07 26.25
N MET A 460 -13.15 13.48 24.96
CA MET A 460 -12.91 14.87 24.52
C MET A 460 -14.18 15.67 24.20
N THR A 461 -15.39 15.18 24.60
CA THR A 461 -16.64 15.90 24.30
C THR A 461 -17.46 16.31 25.53
N GLU A 462 -16.92 16.19 26.75
CA GLU A 462 -17.60 16.68 27.95
C GLU A 462 -16.63 17.53 28.80
N SER A 463 -16.24 18.70 28.31
CA SER A 463 -15.78 19.82 29.16
C SER A 463 -15.94 21.13 28.39
#